data_9f39fc1ffdb5f01b1dc259a03d337fb0
#
_entry.id   9f39fc1ffdb5f01b1dc259a03d337fb0
#
_cell.length_a   1.000
_cell.length_b   1.000
_cell.length_c   1.000
_cell.angle_alpha   90.00
_cell.angle_beta   90.00
_cell.angle_gamma   90.00
#
_symmetry.space_group_name_H-M   'P 1'
#
loop_
_entity.id
_entity.type
_entity.pdbx_description
1 polymer ?
#
loop_
_entity_poly.entity_id
_entity_poly.type
_entity_poly.pdbx_seq_one_letter_code
_entity_poly.pdbx_strand_id
1 'polypeptide(L)'
;MKNIPRIFIGDNISVASDMPASRDIVHYLTRVMRTDKCLVFGDGNEYTATLTPDNKFLHIGDRTGHLDPSNNITLIFALIKRTDDLLNMATQMGVSAFQPVITERTNANHINWERMHKIVVEASEQSNRNTVPKILPTKKFSELDLSNIVFADERSAYGHSAACVPHDTRAILIGPEGGFSESEFASLDGAGACGISLGTTILRAELAAAVAIAKVLK
;
A
#
# COMPACT_ATOMS: atom_id res chain seq x y z
N MET A 1 27.11 3.51 5.83
CA MET A 1 26.93 2.18 5.16
C MET A 1 26.49 2.47 3.73
N LYS A 2 27.09 1.83 2.71
CA LYS A 2 26.54 1.90 1.33
C LYS A 2 25.15 1.28 1.38
N ASN A 3 24.14 2.01 0.92
CA ASN A 3 22.77 1.50 0.84
C ASN A 3 22.76 0.38 -0.19
N ILE A 4 22.55 -0.87 0.26
CA ILE A 4 22.44 -2.02 -0.65
C ILE A 4 21.08 -1.91 -1.34
N PRO A 5 21.02 -1.87 -2.69
CA PRO A 5 19.75 -1.76 -3.39
C PRO A 5 18.87 -2.98 -3.14
N ARG A 6 17.57 -2.76 -2.99
CA ARG A 6 16.54 -3.78 -2.85
C ARG A 6 15.72 -3.84 -4.13
N ILE A 7 15.43 -5.04 -4.60
CA ILE A 7 14.79 -5.28 -5.89
C ILE A 7 13.69 -6.33 -5.73
N PHE A 8 12.48 -5.97 -6.14
CA PHE A 8 11.38 -6.92 -6.25
C PHE A 8 11.58 -7.82 -7.48
N ILE A 9 11.53 -9.13 -7.27
CA ILE A 9 11.72 -10.13 -8.34
C ILE A 9 10.57 -11.12 -8.50
N GLY A 10 9.43 -10.86 -7.83
CA GLY A 10 8.25 -11.73 -7.83
C GLY A 10 8.28 -12.79 -6.73
N ASP A 11 7.23 -13.62 -6.70
CA ASP A 11 6.94 -14.51 -5.57
C ASP A 11 7.68 -15.88 -5.66
N ASN A 12 8.29 -16.19 -6.80
CA ASN A 12 8.97 -17.48 -7.01
C ASN A 12 10.48 -17.33 -6.84
N ILE A 13 10.94 -17.39 -5.59
CA ILE A 13 12.37 -17.24 -5.26
C ILE A 13 12.93 -18.57 -4.75
N SER A 14 14.02 -19.04 -5.37
CA SER A 14 14.73 -20.24 -4.96
C SER A 14 16.15 -19.91 -4.54
N VAL A 15 16.56 -20.33 -3.35
CA VAL A 15 17.93 -20.18 -2.85
C VAL A 15 18.91 -21.00 -3.67
N ALA A 16 20.12 -20.51 -3.81
CA ALA A 16 21.20 -21.12 -4.59
C ALA A 16 20.85 -21.37 -6.07
N SER A 17 20.03 -20.47 -6.65
CA SER A 17 19.65 -20.51 -8.06
C SER A 17 20.04 -19.25 -8.80
N ASP A 18 20.12 -19.36 -10.11
CA ASP A 18 20.35 -18.24 -11.00
C ASP A 18 19.04 -17.81 -11.65
N MET A 19 18.67 -16.56 -11.47
CA MET A 19 17.48 -15.94 -12.04
C MET A 19 17.86 -14.97 -13.15
N PRO A 20 17.21 -15.00 -14.35
CA PRO A 20 17.54 -14.06 -15.42
C PRO A 20 17.41 -12.60 -14.96
N ALA A 21 18.47 -11.81 -15.13
CA ALA A 21 18.46 -10.39 -14.82
C ALA A 21 17.87 -9.59 -15.99
N SER A 22 16.79 -8.84 -15.74
CA SER A 22 16.22 -7.94 -16.73
C SER A 22 17.19 -6.81 -17.10
N ARG A 23 17.00 -6.19 -18.26
CA ARG A 23 17.81 -5.04 -18.69
C ARG A 23 17.77 -3.88 -17.69
N ASP A 24 16.63 -3.68 -17.08
CA ASP A 24 16.41 -2.60 -16.10
C ASP A 24 17.17 -2.88 -14.80
N ILE A 25 17.15 -4.12 -14.31
CA ILE A 25 17.94 -4.55 -13.13
C ILE A 25 19.43 -4.38 -13.40
N VAL A 26 19.91 -4.86 -14.56
CA VAL A 26 21.32 -4.72 -14.94
C VAL A 26 21.72 -3.24 -15.01
N HIS A 27 20.93 -2.41 -15.70
CA HIS A 27 21.18 -0.98 -15.80
C HIS A 27 21.20 -0.32 -14.41
N TYR A 28 20.20 -0.60 -13.58
CA TYR A 28 20.11 -0.06 -12.23
C TYR A 28 21.31 -0.41 -11.37
N LEU A 29 21.70 -1.69 -11.33
CA LEU A 29 22.84 -2.14 -10.53
C LEU A 29 24.16 -1.58 -11.05
N THR A 30 24.42 -1.67 -12.36
CA THR A 30 25.75 -1.33 -12.93
C THR A 30 25.96 0.16 -13.15
N ARG A 31 24.92 0.90 -13.55
CA ARG A 31 25.03 2.32 -13.94
C ARG A 31 24.57 3.28 -12.86
N VAL A 32 23.51 2.96 -12.12
CA VAL A 32 22.98 3.83 -11.07
C VAL A 32 23.66 3.54 -9.74
N MET A 33 23.57 2.32 -9.25
CA MET A 33 24.08 1.93 -7.93
C MET A 33 25.58 1.59 -7.93
N ARG A 34 26.14 1.23 -9.08
CA ARG A 34 27.56 0.85 -9.28
C ARG A 34 27.99 -0.24 -8.30
N THR A 35 27.20 -1.31 -8.26
CA THR A 35 27.40 -2.48 -7.44
C THR A 35 26.91 -3.72 -8.19
N ASP A 36 27.48 -4.88 -7.87
CA ASP A 36 27.00 -6.19 -8.29
C ASP A 36 26.13 -6.87 -7.24
N LYS A 37 26.06 -6.29 -6.02
CA LYS A 37 25.31 -6.84 -4.88
C LYS A 37 24.00 -6.12 -4.67
N CYS A 38 22.95 -6.89 -4.39
CA CYS A 38 21.63 -6.38 -4.02
C CYS A 38 20.95 -7.31 -3.02
N LEU A 39 19.83 -6.85 -2.49
CA LEU A 39 18.85 -7.68 -1.81
C LEU A 39 17.67 -7.89 -2.75
N VAL A 40 17.09 -9.08 -2.74
CA VAL A 40 15.91 -9.40 -3.54
C VAL A 40 14.80 -9.91 -2.65
N PHE A 41 13.55 -9.66 -3.04
CA PHE A 41 12.38 -10.04 -2.26
C PHE A 41 11.16 -10.24 -3.15
N GLY A 42 10.08 -10.82 -2.56
CA GLY A 42 8.79 -10.99 -3.26
C GLY A 42 7.88 -12.01 -2.59
N ASP A 43 8.42 -13.09 -2.07
CA ASP A 43 7.70 -14.19 -1.41
C ASP A 43 7.47 -13.98 0.10
N GLY A 44 7.64 -12.76 0.59
CA GLY A 44 7.58 -12.41 2.01
C GLY A 44 8.89 -12.57 2.76
N ASN A 45 9.96 -12.98 2.06
CA ASN A 45 11.31 -13.05 2.60
C ASN A 45 12.25 -12.14 1.81
N GLU A 46 13.43 -11.91 2.37
CA GLU A 46 14.51 -11.17 1.74
C GLU A 46 15.73 -12.06 1.61
N TYR A 47 16.43 -11.95 0.48
CA TYR A 47 17.60 -12.74 0.16
C TYR A 47 18.74 -11.84 -0.31
N THR A 48 19.97 -12.26 -0.06
CA THR A 48 21.13 -11.68 -0.73
C THR A 48 21.13 -12.10 -2.20
N ALA A 49 21.61 -11.22 -3.09
CA ALA A 49 21.81 -11.59 -4.48
C ALA A 49 23.04 -10.89 -5.07
N THR A 50 23.63 -11.53 -6.07
CA THR A 50 24.82 -11.00 -6.78
C THR A 50 24.61 -11.12 -8.28
N LEU A 51 24.83 -10.02 -9.01
CA LEU A 51 24.81 -10.02 -10.48
C LEU A 51 26.01 -10.78 -11.00
N THR A 52 25.79 -11.74 -11.92
CA THR A 52 26.85 -12.52 -12.53
C THR A 52 27.80 -11.64 -13.39
N PRO A 53 29.08 -12.00 -13.55
CA PRO A 53 30.04 -11.19 -14.30
C PRO A 53 29.64 -10.92 -15.77
N ASP A 54 28.85 -11.80 -16.38
CA ASP A 54 28.33 -11.65 -17.74
C ASP A 54 27.04 -10.80 -17.80
N ASN A 55 26.56 -10.32 -16.64
CA ASN A 55 25.35 -9.53 -16.46
C ASN A 55 24.03 -10.21 -16.94
N LYS A 56 23.98 -11.53 -16.98
CA LYS A 56 22.80 -12.26 -17.45
C LYS A 56 21.88 -12.72 -16.34
N PHE A 57 22.44 -12.99 -15.16
CA PHE A 57 21.69 -13.59 -14.05
C PHE A 57 21.97 -12.87 -12.74
N LEU A 58 20.98 -12.96 -11.83
CA LEU A 58 21.15 -12.74 -10.40
C LEU A 58 21.31 -14.10 -9.73
N HIS A 59 22.46 -14.35 -9.11
CA HIS A 59 22.65 -15.49 -8.24
C HIS A 59 22.01 -15.22 -6.88
N ILE A 60 21.01 -16.00 -6.51
CA ILE A 60 20.26 -15.85 -5.27
C ILE A 60 20.98 -16.58 -4.14
N GLY A 61 21.39 -15.85 -3.13
CA GLY A 61 22.05 -16.37 -1.94
C GLY A 61 21.09 -16.67 -0.79
N ASP A 62 21.61 -16.56 0.43
CA ASP A 62 20.87 -16.91 1.64
C ASP A 62 19.81 -15.88 2.03
N ARG A 63 18.81 -16.31 2.83
CA ARG A 63 17.88 -15.42 3.50
C ARG A 63 18.60 -14.51 4.48
N THR A 64 18.20 -13.24 4.53
CA THR A 64 18.75 -12.27 5.48
C THR A 64 18.18 -12.38 6.88
N GLY A 65 17.02 -13.01 7.04
CA GLY A 65 16.29 -13.07 8.30
C GLY A 65 15.42 -11.83 8.58
N HIS A 66 15.45 -10.83 7.70
CA HIS A 66 14.51 -9.69 7.78
C HIS A 66 13.07 -10.14 7.52
N LEU A 67 12.13 -9.70 8.37
CA LEU A 67 10.70 -10.01 8.27
C LEU A 67 9.88 -8.73 8.36
N ASP A 68 8.83 -8.66 7.55
CA ASP A 68 7.84 -7.57 7.67
C ASP A 68 7.04 -7.71 8.96
N PRO A 69 6.62 -6.57 9.57
CA PRO A 69 5.58 -6.60 10.59
C PRO A 69 4.31 -7.24 10.03
N SER A 70 3.65 -8.08 10.82
CA SER A 70 2.38 -8.72 10.44
C SER A 70 1.22 -7.72 10.53
N ASN A 71 1.08 -6.86 9.55
CA ASN A 71 -0.05 -5.93 9.41
C ASN A 71 -1.00 -6.49 8.36
N ASN A 72 -2.25 -6.77 8.72
CA ASN A 72 -3.25 -7.29 7.79
C ASN A 72 -4.36 -6.25 7.54
N ILE A 73 -3.95 -5.07 7.08
CA ILE A 73 -4.87 -3.95 6.82
C ILE A 73 -5.10 -3.79 5.33
N THR A 74 -6.37 -3.75 4.94
CA THR A 74 -6.82 -3.33 3.62
C THR A 74 -7.20 -1.86 3.64
N LEU A 75 -6.56 -1.05 2.81
CA LEU A 75 -6.98 0.33 2.58
C LEU A 75 -7.99 0.35 1.43
N ILE A 76 -9.24 0.63 1.77
CA ILE A 76 -10.32 0.91 0.82
C ILE A 76 -10.31 2.41 0.57
N PHE A 77 -10.20 2.83 -0.68
CA PHE A 77 -10.08 4.26 -0.98
C PHE A 77 -10.84 4.63 -2.24
N ALA A 78 -11.56 5.75 -2.18
CA ALA A 78 -12.12 6.34 -3.38
C ALA A 78 -10.99 6.81 -4.30
N LEU A 79 -11.17 6.65 -5.62
CA LEU A 79 -10.20 7.15 -6.59
C LEU A 79 -10.10 8.67 -6.51
N ILE A 80 -8.90 9.18 -6.29
CA ILE A 80 -8.59 10.60 -6.12
C ILE A 80 -7.51 11.04 -7.11
N LYS A 81 -7.36 12.34 -7.31
CA LYS A 81 -6.31 12.88 -8.19
C LYS A 81 -4.89 12.51 -7.74
N ARG A 82 -4.68 12.36 -6.42
CA ARG A 82 -3.39 12.00 -5.83
C ARG A 82 -3.32 10.54 -5.38
N THR A 83 -3.90 9.63 -6.18
CA THR A 83 -3.84 8.18 -5.93
C THR A 83 -2.40 7.69 -5.80
N ASP A 84 -1.47 8.21 -6.59
CA ASP A 84 -0.05 7.83 -6.53
C ASP A 84 0.57 8.13 -5.16
N ASP A 85 0.32 9.33 -4.61
CA ASP A 85 0.80 9.73 -3.30
C ASP A 85 0.21 8.86 -2.19
N LEU A 86 -1.11 8.57 -2.28
CA LEU A 86 -1.80 7.70 -1.34
C LEU A 86 -1.20 6.30 -1.33
N LEU A 87 -1.02 5.67 -2.50
CA LEU A 87 -0.45 4.34 -2.62
C LEU A 87 0.97 4.28 -2.06
N ASN A 88 1.79 5.27 -2.41
CA ASN A 88 3.17 5.35 -1.94
C ASN A 88 3.24 5.43 -0.41
N MET A 89 2.53 6.39 0.21
CA MET A 89 2.54 6.57 1.67
C MET A 89 1.96 5.37 2.41
N ALA A 90 0.81 4.85 1.97
CA ALA A 90 0.16 3.73 2.62
C ALA A 90 0.97 2.42 2.50
N THR A 91 1.69 2.22 1.40
CA THR A 91 2.63 1.10 1.26
C THR A 91 3.74 1.20 2.29
N GLN A 92 4.38 2.36 2.44
CA GLN A 92 5.44 2.57 3.44
C GLN A 92 4.94 2.37 4.87
N MET A 93 3.65 2.63 5.12
CA MET A 93 3.01 2.44 6.43
C MET A 93 2.56 0.99 6.70
N GLY A 94 2.79 0.05 5.80
CA GLY A 94 2.56 -1.37 6.05
C GLY A 94 1.18 -1.90 5.64
N VAL A 95 0.40 -1.18 4.84
CA VAL A 95 -0.86 -1.69 4.27
C VAL A 95 -0.59 -2.95 3.43
N SER A 96 -1.42 -3.98 3.59
CA SER A 96 -1.27 -5.28 2.91
C SER A 96 -2.07 -5.39 1.61
N ALA A 97 -3.15 -4.62 1.49
CA ALA A 97 -3.96 -4.61 0.28
C ALA A 97 -4.61 -3.23 0.05
N PHE A 98 -4.82 -2.90 -1.21
CA PHE A 98 -5.54 -1.74 -1.68
C PHE A 98 -6.82 -2.16 -2.38
N GLN A 99 -7.96 -1.61 -1.96
CA GLN A 99 -9.26 -1.80 -2.58
C GLN A 99 -9.77 -0.48 -3.15
N PRO A 100 -9.57 -0.19 -4.44
CA PRO A 100 -10.18 0.98 -5.07
C PRO A 100 -11.71 0.89 -5.02
N VAL A 101 -12.39 2.00 -4.73
CA VAL A 101 -13.83 2.07 -4.67
C VAL A 101 -14.37 3.27 -5.47
N ILE A 102 -15.51 3.08 -6.10
CA ILE A 102 -16.27 4.14 -6.75
C ILE A 102 -17.39 4.55 -5.81
N THR A 103 -17.32 5.78 -5.33
CA THR A 103 -18.34 6.45 -4.50
C THR A 103 -19.13 7.42 -5.36
N GLU A 104 -20.23 7.95 -4.84
CA GLU A 104 -21.10 8.90 -5.57
C GLU A 104 -20.34 10.16 -6.02
N ARG A 105 -19.38 10.63 -5.22
CA ARG A 105 -18.59 11.83 -5.51
C ARG A 105 -17.18 11.54 -6.04
N THR A 106 -16.94 10.33 -6.53
CA THR A 106 -15.66 9.98 -7.17
C THR A 106 -15.59 10.63 -8.55
N ASN A 107 -14.58 11.47 -8.77
CA ASN A 107 -14.37 12.19 -10.04
C ASN A 107 -13.33 11.54 -10.95
N ALA A 108 -12.67 10.47 -10.54
CA ALA A 108 -11.65 9.80 -11.33
C ALA A 108 -12.27 8.73 -12.23
N ASN A 109 -12.05 8.87 -13.55
CA ASN A 109 -12.67 8.01 -14.56
C ASN A 109 -11.71 6.96 -15.14
N HIS A 110 -10.44 6.97 -14.77
CA HIS A 110 -9.45 6.06 -15.36
C HIS A 110 -8.50 5.52 -14.31
N ILE A 111 -8.31 4.21 -14.31
CA ILE A 111 -7.37 3.49 -13.44
C ILE A 111 -6.23 2.98 -14.31
N ASN A 112 -5.02 3.42 -14.02
CA ASN A 112 -3.81 2.85 -14.62
C ASN A 112 -3.22 1.80 -13.66
N TRP A 113 -3.65 0.55 -13.83
CA TRP A 113 -3.24 -0.58 -12.99
C TRP A 113 -1.73 -0.82 -12.99
N GLU A 114 -1.10 -0.70 -14.15
CA GLU A 114 0.34 -0.89 -14.31
C GLU A 114 1.12 0.17 -13.50
N ARG A 115 0.69 1.43 -13.59
CA ARG A 115 1.28 2.53 -12.82
C ARG A 115 1.09 2.32 -11.31
N MET A 116 -0.10 1.94 -10.87
CA MET A 116 -0.38 1.66 -9.46
C MET A 116 0.52 0.53 -8.94
N HIS A 117 0.65 -0.57 -9.69
CA HIS A 117 1.52 -1.68 -9.34
C HIS A 117 2.98 -1.23 -9.23
N LYS A 118 3.46 -0.44 -10.19
CA LYS A 118 4.83 0.10 -10.16
C LYS A 118 5.09 0.93 -8.90
N ILE A 119 4.14 1.79 -8.52
CA ILE A 119 4.27 2.64 -7.33
C ILE A 119 4.38 1.80 -6.05
N VAL A 120 3.54 0.78 -5.88
CA VAL A 120 3.58 -0.05 -4.67
C VAL A 120 4.84 -0.92 -4.61
N VAL A 121 5.37 -1.35 -5.75
CA VAL A 121 6.67 -2.04 -5.83
C VAL A 121 7.80 -1.10 -5.41
N GLU A 122 7.92 0.07 -6.05
CA GLU A 122 8.96 1.05 -5.72
C GLU A 122 8.88 1.48 -4.25
N ALA A 123 7.67 1.71 -3.72
CA ALA A 123 7.48 2.06 -2.31
C ALA A 123 7.89 0.91 -1.37
N SER A 124 7.66 -0.36 -1.74
CA SER A 124 8.10 -1.53 -0.98
C SER A 124 9.61 -1.66 -0.97
N GLU A 125 10.27 -1.44 -2.11
CA GLU A 125 11.74 -1.41 -2.21
C GLU A 125 12.36 -0.37 -1.28
N GLN A 126 11.78 0.85 -1.27
CA GLN A 126 12.31 1.98 -0.49
C GLN A 126 12.00 1.89 1.01
N SER A 127 10.91 1.23 1.39
CA SER A 127 10.46 1.11 2.80
C SER A 127 10.92 -0.16 3.49
N ASN A 128 11.83 -0.91 2.88
CA ASN A 128 12.37 -2.15 3.44
C ASN A 128 11.31 -3.24 3.69
N ARG A 129 10.29 -3.32 2.84
CA ARG A 129 9.25 -4.35 2.90
C ARG A 129 9.63 -5.57 2.05
N ASN A 130 9.33 -6.77 2.55
CA ASN A 130 9.50 -8.03 1.82
C ASN A 130 8.24 -8.44 1.05
N THR A 131 7.13 -7.73 1.30
CA THR A 131 5.85 -7.95 0.65
C THR A 131 5.42 -6.71 -0.13
N VAL A 132 4.88 -6.92 -1.32
CA VAL A 132 4.23 -5.89 -2.12
C VAL A 132 2.73 -5.94 -1.85
N PRO A 133 2.07 -4.83 -1.49
CA PRO A 133 0.62 -4.80 -1.27
C PRO A 133 -0.15 -5.26 -2.50
N LYS A 134 -1.21 -6.05 -2.30
CA LYS A 134 -2.10 -6.47 -3.38
C LYS A 134 -3.01 -5.32 -3.78
N ILE A 135 -3.20 -5.11 -5.07
CA ILE A 135 -4.21 -4.17 -5.58
C ILE A 135 -5.41 -5.01 -6.06
N LEU A 136 -6.52 -4.86 -5.37
CA LEU A 136 -7.75 -5.60 -5.63
C LEU A 136 -8.57 -4.95 -6.75
N PRO A 137 -9.44 -5.70 -7.45
CA PRO A 137 -10.35 -5.13 -8.45
C PRO A 137 -11.23 -4.03 -7.85
N THR A 138 -11.53 -3.00 -8.64
CA THR A 138 -12.40 -1.90 -8.21
C THR A 138 -13.80 -2.41 -7.86
N LYS A 139 -14.35 -1.91 -6.75
CA LYS A 139 -15.74 -2.12 -6.33
C LYS A 139 -16.54 -0.83 -6.41
N LYS A 140 -17.88 -0.96 -6.48
CA LYS A 140 -18.77 0.15 -6.15
C LYS A 140 -18.92 0.23 -4.62
N PHE A 141 -19.22 1.40 -4.08
CA PHE A 141 -19.47 1.56 -2.65
C PHE A 141 -20.55 0.59 -2.14
N SER A 142 -21.62 0.37 -2.91
CA SER A 142 -22.70 -0.55 -2.58
C SER A 142 -22.31 -2.04 -2.54
N GLU A 143 -21.12 -2.41 -3.01
CA GLU A 143 -20.60 -3.78 -2.99
C GLU A 143 -19.65 -4.04 -1.80
N LEU A 144 -19.44 -3.04 -0.95
CA LEU A 144 -18.61 -3.16 0.24
C LEU A 144 -19.39 -3.83 1.38
N ASP A 145 -18.71 -4.71 2.12
CA ASP A 145 -19.16 -5.11 3.44
C ASP A 145 -18.74 -4.03 4.45
N LEU A 146 -19.71 -3.23 4.89
CA LEU A 146 -19.49 -2.09 5.77
C LEU A 146 -19.41 -2.47 7.26
N SER A 147 -19.73 -3.70 7.65
CA SER A 147 -19.92 -4.11 9.05
C SER A 147 -18.64 -4.08 9.90
N ASN A 148 -17.46 -4.17 9.27
CA ASN A 148 -16.16 -4.20 9.97
C ASN A 148 -15.18 -3.16 9.41
N ILE A 149 -15.72 -2.04 8.92
CA ILE A 149 -14.93 -0.96 8.36
C ILE A 149 -14.74 0.16 9.39
N VAL A 150 -13.51 0.64 9.50
CA VAL A 150 -13.20 1.94 10.07
C VAL A 150 -13.14 2.95 8.94
N PHE A 151 -13.82 4.07 9.04
CA PHE A 151 -13.76 5.12 8.02
C PHE A 151 -13.33 6.46 8.57
N ALA A 152 -12.65 7.24 7.76
CA ALA A 152 -12.31 8.63 8.09
C ALA A 152 -13.59 9.48 8.04
N ASP A 153 -14.09 9.88 9.20
CA ASP A 153 -15.33 10.63 9.32
C ASP A 153 -15.05 12.14 9.40
N GLU A 154 -15.19 12.81 8.28
CA GLU A 154 -14.98 14.26 8.18
C GLU A 154 -16.01 15.07 8.97
N ARG A 155 -17.20 14.49 9.26
CA ARG A 155 -18.23 15.15 10.09
C ARG A 155 -17.73 15.46 11.50
N SER A 156 -16.69 14.73 11.95
CA SER A 156 -16.07 14.99 13.25
C SER A 156 -15.43 16.38 13.35
N ALA A 157 -15.00 16.98 12.24
CA ALA A 157 -14.52 18.36 12.20
C ALA A 157 -15.63 19.39 12.44
N TYR A 158 -16.88 18.97 12.31
CA TYR A 158 -18.08 19.78 12.55
C TYR A 158 -18.84 19.38 13.83
N GLY A 159 -18.18 18.64 14.73
CA GLY A 159 -18.73 18.31 16.03
C GLY A 159 -19.48 16.96 16.11
N HIS A 160 -19.49 16.16 15.05
CA HIS A 160 -20.02 14.81 15.12
C HIS A 160 -19.13 13.94 16.02
N SER A 161 -19.74 13.10 16.88
CA SER A 161 -19.01 12.23 17.79
C SER A 161 -18.26 11.15 17.03
N ALA A 162 -16.95 11.06 17.25
CA ALA A 162 -16.14 10.02 16.68
C ALA A 162 -16.04 8.81 17.62
N ALA A 163 -15.96 7.62 17.05
CA ALA A 163 -15.74 6.39 17.79
C ALA A 163 -14.24 6.16 18.11
N CYS A 164 -13.96 5.31 19.08
CA CYS A 164 -12.62 4.77 19.28
C CYS A 164 -12.30 3.71 18.22
N VAL A 165 -11.06 3.66 17.76
CA VAL A 165 -10.61 2.65 16.80
C VAL A 165 -10.72 1.25 17.43
N PRO A 166 -11.46 0.30 16.81
CA PRO A 166 -11.52 -1.07 17.27
C PRO A 166 -10.15 -1.76 17.20
N HIS A 167 -9.86 -2.63 18.17
CA HIS A 167 -8.55 -3.27 18.31
C HIS A 167 -8.20 -4.26 17.18
N ASP A 168 -9.22 -4.78 16.51
CA ASP A 168 -9.11 -5.79 15.45
C ASP A 168 -9.41 -5.25 14.05
N THR A 169 -9.28 -3.93 13.87
CA THR A 169 -9.51 -3.27 12.59
C THR A 169 -8.69 -3.90 11.47
N ARG A 170 -9.38 -4.31 10.38
CA ARG A 170 -8.77 -4.93 9.19
C ARG A 170 -8.99 -4.13 7.92
N ALA A 171 -9.92 -3.19 7.92
CA ALA A 171 -10.26 -2.38 6.77
C ALA A 171 -10.43 -0.91 7.16
N ILE A 172 -9.80 -0.02 6.39
CA ILE A 172 -9.90 1.43 6.55
C ILE A 172 -10.46 1.98 5.26
N LEU A 173 -11.54 2.77 5.35
CA LEU A 173 -12.17 3.42 4.20
C LEU A 173 -11.88 4.91 4.19
N ILE A 174 -11.39 5.40 3.06
CA ILE A 174 -11.12 6.82 2.79
C ILE A 174 -12.00 7.29 1.64
N GLY A 175 -12.75 8.36 1.87
CA GLY A 175 -13.60 9.00 0.86
C GLY A 175 -12.82 9.81 -0.18
N PRO A 176 -13.50 10.28 -1.24
CA PRO A 176 -12.93 11.17 -2.25
C PRO A 176 -12.75 12.60 -1.70
N GLU A 177 -12.15 13.50 -2.49
CA GLU A 177 -11.98 14.91 -2.13
C GLU A 177 -13.31 15.64 -1.86
N GLY A 178 -14.41 15.16 -2.45
CA GLY A 178 -15.77 15.68 -2.21
C GLY A 178 -16.49 15.08 -1.01
N GLY A 179 -15.81 14.18 -0.25
CA GLY A 179 -16.40 13.45 0.88
C GLY A 179 -17.43 12.40 0.46
N PHE A 180 -18.01 11.73 1.45
CA PHE A 180 -19.13 10.83 1.23
C PHE A 180 -20.43 11.60 1.04
N SER A 181 -21.39 11.02 0.30
CA SER A 181 -22.74 11.58 0.21
C SER A 181 -23.55 11.29 1.49
N GLU A 182 -24.68 11.97 1.64
CA GLU A 182 -25.58 11.71 2.77
C GLU A 182 -26.09 10.25 2.79
N SER A 183 -26.37 9.69 1.61
CA SER A 183 -26.79 8.30 1.46
C SER A 183 -25.69 7.30 1.82
N GLU A 184 -24.43 7.61 1.49
CA GLU A 184 -23.27 6.80 1.85
C GLU A 184 -23.00 6.87 3.36
N PHE A 185 -23.08 8.05 3.97
CA PHE A 185 -23.01 8.17 5.43
C PHE A 185 -24.13 7.40 6.13
N ALA A 186 -25.38 7.50 5.65
CA ALA A 186 -26.49 6.74 6.21
C ALA A 186 -26.26 5.22 6.12
N SER A 187 -25.64 4.76 5.03
CA SER A 187 -25.27 3.34 4.86
C SER A 187 -24.16 2.91 5.82
N LEU A 188 -23.13 3.74 6.01
CA LEU A 188 -22.05 3.50 6.98
C LEU A 188 -22.58 3.44 8.42
N ASP A 189 -23.39 4.43 8.81
CA ASP A 189 -23.97 4.51 10.14
C ASP A 189 -24.94 3.33 10.38
N GLY A 190 -25.78 3.00 9.38
CA GLY A 190 -26.73 1.88 9.45
C GLY A 190 -26.09 0.50 9.54
N ALA A 191 -24.90 0.33 8.95
CA ALA A 191 -24.10 -0.88 9.04
C ALA A 191 -23.27 -0.97 10.34
N GLY A 192 -23.24 0.09 11.15
CA GLY A 192 -22.39 0.15 12.34
C GLY A 192 -20.91 0.31 12.03
N ALA A 193 -20.56 0.86 10.87
CA ALA A 193 -19.17 1.18 10.54
C ALA A 193 -18.60 2.20 11.55
N CYS A 194 -17.31 2.04 11.89
CA CYS A 194 -16.69 2.89 12.91
C CYS A 194 -16.12 4.17 12.31
N GLY A 195 -16.80 5.30 12.48
CA GLY A 195 -16.33 6.63 12.09
C GLY A 195 -15.25 7.16 13.03
N ILE A 196 -14.04 7.42 12.55
CA ILE A 196 -12.93 7.95 13.36
C ILE A 196 -12.63 9.41 13.00
N SER A 197 -12.37 10.22 14.02
CA SER A 197 -11.84 11.57 13.82
C SER A 197 -10.37 11.52 13.46
N LEU A 198 -9.97 12.31 12.48
CA LEU A 198 -8.56 12.51 12.12
C LEU A 198 -8.00 13.84 12.64
N GLY A 199 -8.78 14.59 13.41
CA GLY A 199 -8.41 15.89 13.97
C GLY A 199 -9.54 16.91 13.79
N THR A 200 -9.24 18.17 14.06
CA THR A 200 -10.21 19.28 14.01
C THR A 200 -10.26 20.00 12.65
N THR A 201 -9.43 19.59 11.70
CA THR A 201 -9.36 20.18 10.36
C THR A 201 -9.64 19.14 9.29
N ILE A 202 -10.15 19.57 8.14
CA ILE A 202 -10.34 18.70 6.98
C ILE A 202 -9.00 18.41 6.33
N LEU A 203 -8.65 17.13 6.26
CA LEU A 203 -7.43 16.65 5.61
C LEU A 203 -7.71 16.30 4.14
N ARG A 204 -6.70 16.45 3.29
CA ARG A 204 -6.77 15.85 1.95
C ARG A 204 -6.79 14.32 2.06
N ALA A 205 -7.39 13.64 1.11
CA ALA A 205 -7.63 12.20 1.17
C ALA A 205 -6.34 11.38 1.33
N GLU A 206 -5.24 11.74 0.65
CA GLU A 206 -3.95 11.07 0.80
C GLU A 206 -3.37 11.23 2.22
N LEU A 207 -3.52 12.41 2.82
CA LEU A 207 -3.09 12.64 4.20
C LEU A 207 -4.04 12.00 5.20
N ALA A 208 -5.35 12.02 4.94
CA ALA A 208 -6.36 11.33 5.74
C ALA A 208 -6.06 9.82 5.82
N ALA A 209 -5.67 9.19 4.69
CA ALA A 209 -5.26 7.80 4.65
C ALA A 209 -4.07 7.54 5.58
N ALA A 210 -3.00 8.35 5.49
CA ALA A 210 -1.83 8.18 6.34
C ALA A 210 -2.16 8.32 7.83
N VAL A 211 -2.93 9.34 8.22
CA VAL A 211 -3.33 9.55 9.61
C VAL A 211 -4.25 8.44 10.12
N ALA A 212 -5.20 7.96 9.31
CA ALA A 212 -6.08 6.85 9.67
C ALA A 212 -5.30 5.56 9.91
N ILE A 213 -4.36 5.21 9.00
CA ILE A 213 -3.47 4.05 9.15
C ILE A 213 -2.65 4.16 10.45
N ALA A 214 -2.04 5.32 10.72
CA ALA A 214 -1.26 5.53 11.94
C ALA A 214 -2.10 5.38 13.22
N LYS A 215 -3.39 5.72 13.19
CA LYS A 215 -4.30 5.54 14.33
C LYS A 215 -4.70 4.08 14.54
N VAL A 216 -4.77 3.29 13.47
CA VAL A 216 -5.16 1.87 13.51
C VAL A 216 -3.99 0.97 13.87
N LEU A 217 -2.76 1.30 13.47
CA LEU A 217 -1.54 0.50 13.71
C LEU A 217 -0.93 0.67 15.12
N LYS A 218 -1.61 1.30 16.04
CA LYS A 218 -1.12 1.53 17.42
C LYS A 218 -1.06 0.28 18.25
#